data_ca28c330dffd1f9d955565aa14ce6639
#
_entry.id   ca28c330dffd1f9d955565aa14ce6639
#
_cell.length_a   1.000
_cell.length_b   1.000
_cell.length_c   1.000
_cell.angle_alpha   90.00
_cell.angle_beta   90.00
_cell.angle_gamma   90.00
#
_symmetry.space_group_name_H-M   'P 1'
#
loop_
_entity.id
_entity.type
_entity.pdbx_description
1 polymer ?
#
loop_
_entity_poly.entity_id
_entity_poly.type
_entity_poly.pdbx_seq_one_letter_code
_entity_poly.pdbx_strand_id
1 'polypeptide(L)'
;AQFYFEYDTEKYLIDYLSSSLNNNVVLTANNQEDGIIQVEAADFRPDRSTPLEMAFSFQNLTDTYEFMRVSYSSYNKSNQLVSEGYNLIQTAPSTYRLSQSYPNPFSEGGTTIEFDMPVTENITMVVLDVRGRVVRTLIDKEQRFGYQSVVWDAKNDDGDDVSSGVYFYQIRSSNFNAVGKLVFVK
;
A
#
# COMPACT_ATOMS: atom_id res chain seq x y z
N ALA A 1 16.75 23.22 5.70
CA ALA A 1 17.60 22.05 5.47
C ALA A 1 17.40 21.59 4.04
N GLN A 2 18.45 21.07 3.46
CA GLN A 2 18.41 20.43 2.15
C GLN A 2 18.66 18.95 2.34
N PHE A 3 17.86 18.12 1.67
CA PHE A 3 17.96 16.67 1.68
C PHE A 3 18.08 16.19 0.24
N TYR A 4 18.92 15.21 0.03
CA TYR A 4 19.08 14.53 -1.25
C TYR A 4 18.72 13.08 -1.06
N PHE A 5 17.84 12.57 -1.93
CA PHE A 5 17.40 11.17 -1.94
C PHE A 5 17.79 10.56 -3.27
N GLU A 6 18.48 9.45 -3.22
CA GLU A 6 18.89 8.69 -4.41
C GLU A 6 18.06 7.41 -4.51
N TYR A 7 17.61 7.07 -5.70
CA TYR A 7 16.86 5.85 -5.99
C TYR A 7 17.16 5.35 -7.41
N ASP A 8 16.88 4.08 -7.65
CA ASP A 8 17.09 3.44 -8.94
C ASP A 8 15.93 3.77 -9.90
N THR A 9 16.18 4.60 -10.90
CA THR A 9 15.18 5.06 -11.89
C THR A 9 14.78 3.99 -12.89
N GLU A 10 15.57 2.94 -13.07
CA GLU A 10 15.19 1.82 -13.93
C GLU A 10 14.13 0.95 -13.27
N LYS A 11 14.08 0.97 -11.93
CA LYS A 11 13.17 0.14 -11.13
C LYS A 11 11.99 0.89 -10.55
N TYR A 12 12.14 2.18 -10.27
CA TYR A 12 11.14 2.96 -9.52
C TYR A 12 10.84 4.29 -10.18
N LEU A 13 9.57 4.68 -10.12
CA LEU A 13 9.11 6.03 -10.44
C LEU A 13 8.53 6.64 -9.17
N ILE A 14 9.01 7.82 -8.78
CA ILE A 14 8.45 8.55 -7.65
C ILE A 14 7.33 9.44 -8.14
N ASP A 15 6.10 9.18 -7.67
CA ASP A 15 4.89 9.88 -8.08
C ASP A 15 4.60 11.10 -7.20
N TYR A 16 4.93 11.01 -5.92
CA TYR A 16 4.51 12.02 -4.96
C TYR A 16 5.43 12.09 -3.73
N LEU A 17 5.66 13.31 -3.25
CA LEU A 17 6.34 13.59 -2.00
C LEU A 17 5.41 14.40 -1.08
N SER A 18 5.20 13.94 0.14
CA SER A 18 4.46 14.68 1.16
C SER A 18 5.21 14.72 2.49
N SER A 19 4.86 15.70 3.33
CA SER A 19 5.23 15.68 4.73
C SER A 19 4.02 15.29 5.57
N SER A 20 4.24 14.47 6.60
CA SER A 20 3.21 14.10 7.58
C SER A 20 2.83 15.23 8.54
N LEU A 21 3.52 16.35 8.47
CA LEU A 21 3.41 17.45 9.41
C LEU A 21 2.61 18.61 8.81
N ASN A 22 1.60 19.04 9.57
CA ASN A 22 0.71 20.17 9.35
C ASN A 22 1.42 21.39 8.72
N ASN A 23 0.65 22.34 8.21
CA ASN A 23 0.97 23.59 7.49
C ASN A 23 2.24 24.39 7.90
N ASN A 24 3.00 23.93 8.86
CA ASN A 24 4.21 24.58 9.37
C ASN A 24 5.51 24.07 8.71
N VAL A 25 5.42 23.14 7.77
CA VAL A 25 6.56 22.66 7.00
C VAL A 25 6.25 22.82 5.51
N VAL A 26 7.08 23.56 4.83
CA VAL A 26 7.01 23.69 3.37
C VAL A 26 8.09 22.82 2.78
N LEU A 27 7.68 21.87 1.93
CA LEU A 27 8.58 21.07 1.13
C LEU A 27 8.53 21.53 -0.32
N THR A 28 9.69 21.76 -0.89
CA THR A 28 9.85 21.97 -2.31
C THR A 28 10.72 20.82 -2.83
N ALA A 29 10.15 19.98 -3.67
CA ALA A 29 10.88 18.91 -4.32
C ALA A 29 11.25 19.32 -5.74
N ASN A 30 12.49 19.11 -6.12
CA ASN A 30 12.96 19.25 -7.48
C ASN A 30 13.53 17.90 -7.90
N ASN A 31 12.90 17.28 -8.91
CA ASN A 31 13.42 16.05 -9.50
C ASN A 31 14.62 16.43 -10.35
N GLN A 32 15.80 16.06 -9.92
CA GLN A 32 17.01 16.19 -10.71
C GLN A 32 17.18 14.94 -11.55
N GLU A 33 17.80 15.08 -12.71
CA GLU A 33 18.12 13.95 -13.59
C GLU A 33 18.86 12.85 -12.80
N ASP A 34 18.69 11.60 -13.21
CA ASP A 34 19.40 10.42 -12.68
C ASP A 34 19.00 9.89 -11.28
N GLY A 35 17.73 9.97 -10.93
CA GLY A 35 17.25 9.31 -9.70
C GLY A 35 17.59 10.04 -8.41
N ILE A 36 17.85 11.33 -8.50
CA ILE A 36 18.10 12.19 -7.34
C ILE A 36 16.92 13.14 -7.16
N ILE A 37 16.32 13.11 -5.98
CA ILE A 37 15.35 14.11 -5.56
C ILE A 37 16.01 15.02 -4.54
N GLN A 38 16.07 16.29 -4.87
CA GLN A 38 16.43 17.33 -3.91
C GLN A 38 15.16 17.84 -3.23
N VAL A 39 15.13 17.80 -1.91
CA VAL A 39 14.04 18.36 -1.11
C VAL A 39 14.57 19.50 -0.25
N GLU A 40 13.96 20.66 -0.40
CA GLU A 40 14.17 21.78 0.51
C GLU A 40 13.05 21.80 1.54
N ALA A 41 13.41 21.72 2.81
CA ALA A 41 12.47 21.81 3.91
C ALA A 41 12.65 23.12 4.68
N ALA A 42 11.63 23.93 4.71
CA ALA A 42 11.51 25.06 5.63
C ALA A 42 10.59 24.63 6.79
N ASP A 43 11.16 24.51 7.96
CA ASP A 43 10.47 24.08 9.17
C ASP A 43 10.20 25.28 10.08
N PHE A 44 8.96 25.69 10.17
CA PHE A 44 8.48 26.82 10.96
C PHE A 44 7.84 26.38 12.29
N ARG A 45 7.99 25.11 12.67
CA ARG A 45 7.40 24.62 13.93
C ARG A 45 8.06 25.28 15.13
N PRO A 46 7.28 25.69 16.14
CA PRO A 46 7.81 26.24 17.39
C PRO A 46 8.55 25.18 18.22
N ASP A 47 8.11 23.94 18.14
CA ASP A 47 8.73 22.77 18.77
C ASP A 47 9.32 21.85 17.71
N ARG A 48 10.63 21.62 17.77
CA ARG A 48 11.40 20.76 16.87
C ARG A 48 11.80 19.44 17.51
N SER A 49 11.20 19.07 18.62
CA SER A 49 11.45 17.80 19.30
C SER A 49 10.91 16.59 18.52
N THR A 50 9.84 16.80 17.72
CA THR A 50 9.30 15.78 16.86
C THR A 50 10.11 15.70 15.56
N PRO A 51 10.58 14.52 15.14
CA PRO A 51 11.28 14.34 13.87
C PRO A 51 10.45 14.84 12.68
N LEU A 52 11.13 15.32 11.64
CA LEU A 52 10.50 15.60 10.36
C LEU A 52 10.34 14.28 9.61
N GLU A 53 9.09 13.88 9.37
CA GLU A 53 8.77 12.71 8.56
C GLU A 53 8.40 13.15 7.14
N MET A 54 9.03 12.53 6.16
CA MET A 54 8.73 12.71 4.75
C MET A 54 8.25 11.38 4.18
N ALA A 55 7.13 11.40 3.47
CA ALA A 55 6.58 10.23 2.82
C ALA A 55 6.74 10.34 1.30
N PHE A 56 7.23 9.28 0.70
CA PHE A 56 7.36 9.14 -0.74
C PHE A 56 6.34 8.13 -1.24
N SER A 57 5.60 8.51 -2.30
CA SER A 57 4.83 7.57 -3.09
C SER A 57 5.63 7.22 -4.33
N PHE A 58 5.83 5.95 -4.58
CA PHE A 58 6.59 5.47 -5.73
C PHE A 58 5.88 4.32 -6.42
N GLN A 59 6.08 4.23 -7.73
CA GLN A 59 5.65 3.10 -8.55
C GLN A 59 6.84 2.19 -8.81
N ASN A 60 6.70 0.90 -8.52
CA ASN A 60 7.67 -0.09 -8.94
C ASN A 60 7.46 -0.38 -10.43
N LEU A 61 8.50 -0.21 -11.24
CA LEU A 61 8.48 -0.41 -12.68
C LEU A 61 8.84 -1.84 -13.09
N THR A 62 9.33 -2.65 -12.15
CA THR A 62 9.69 -4.04 -12.36
C THR A 62 8.69 -4.96 -11.69
N ASP A 63 8.53 -6.17 -12.21
CA ASP A 63 7.70 -7.21 -11.58
C ASP A 63 8.46 -8.01 -10.50
N THR A 64 9.65 -7.56 -10.15
CA THR A 64 10.44 -8.13 -9.05
C THR A 64 10.25 -7.31 -7.79
N TYR A 65 10.15 -7.99 -6.64
CA TYR A 65 10.16 -7.30 -5.37
C TYR A 65 11.59 -7.31 -4.82
N GLU A 66 12.06 -6.11 -4.56
CA GLU A 66 13.34 -5.87 -3.96
C GLU A 66 13.17 -4.87 -2.81
N PHE A 67 14.18 -4.80 -1.98
CA PHE A 67 14.27 -3.67 -1.08
C PHE A 67 14.75 -2.46 -1.89
N MET A 68 13.93 -1.43 -1.96
CA MET A 68 14.37 -0.14 -2.46
C MET A 68 15.30 0.48 -1.41
N ARG A 69 16.52 0.77 -1.80
CA ARG A 69 17.45 1.55 -0.99
C ARG A 69 17.22 3.04 -1.27
N VAL A 70 16.81 3.76 -0.25
CA VAL A 70 16.72 5.22 -0.30
C VAL A 70 17.86 5.77 0.55
N SER A 71 18.86 6.31 -0.11
CA SER A 71 19.97 7.01 0.56
C SER A 71 19.60 8.47 0.77
N TYR A 72 20.05 9.06 1.85
CA TYR A 72 19.84 10.47 2.11
C TYR A 72 21.09 11.14 2.64
N SER A 73 21.24 12.41 2.28
CA SER A 73 22.23 13.31 2.86
C SER A 73 21.56 14.62 3.24
N SER A 74 21.86 15.16 4.38
CA SER A 74 21.33 16.45 4.82
C SER A 74 22.43 17.47 5.06
N TYR A 75 22.18 18.71 4.66
CA TYR A 75 23.15 19.80 4.75
C TYR A 75 22.56 20.98 5.51
N ASN A 76 23.41 21.67 6.26
CA ASN A 76 23.05 22.91 6.92
C ASN A 76 23.07 24.11 5.94
N LYS A 77 22.70 25.31 6.45
CA LYS A 77 22.69 26.55 5.65
C LYS A 77 24.06 26.95 5.11
N SER A 78 25.13 26.43 5.67
CA SER A 78 26.52 26.66 5.23
C SER A 78 27.03 25.58 4.30
N ASN A 79 26.14 24.74 3.76
CA ASN A 79 26.45 23.61 2.88
C ASN A 79 27.42 22.58 3.47
N GLN A 80 27.36 22.39 4.79
CA GLN A 80 28.13 21.36 5.49
C GLN A 80 27.23 20.16 5.71
N LEU A 81 27.74 18.95 5.45
CA LEU A 81 27.08 17.69 5.70
C LEU A 81 26.76 17.57 7.20
N VAL A 82 25.50 17.34 7.52
CA VAL A 82 25.03 17.17 8.90
C VAL A 82 24.73 15.72 9.21
N SER A 83 24.11 15.01 8.25
CA SER A 83 23.74 13.62 8.40
C SER A 83 23.67 12.95 7.05
N GLU A 84 24.02 11.68 7.02
CA GLU A 84 23.81 10.79 5.88
C GLU A 84 23.39 9.41 6.35
N GLY A 85 22.74 8.65 5.50
CA GLY A 85 22.32 7.30 5.81
C GLY A 85 21.51 6.70 4.66
N TYR A 86 20.90 5.55 4.95
CA TYR A 86 19.95 4.93 4.04
C TYR A 86 18.88 4.18 4.80
N ASN A 87 17.72 4.02 4.16
CA ASN A 87 16.67 3.13 4.58
C ASN A 87 16.43 2.09 3.49
N LEU A 88 16.13 0.86 3.92
CA LEU A 88 15.64 -0.18 3.03
C LEU A 88 14.12 -0.23 3.15
N ILE A 89 13.44 0.08 2.06
CA ILE A 89 11.99 0.05 1.98
C ILE A 89 11.60 -1.20 1.21
N GLN A 90 10.77 -2.04 1.82
CA GLN A 90 10.24 -3.20 1.11
C GLN A 90 9.18 -2.73 0.13
N THR A 91 9.39 -2.98 -1.16
CA THR A 91 8.53 -2.49 -2.25
C THR A 91 7.33 -3.39 -2.53
N ALA A 92 7.39 -4.64 -2.05
CA ALA A 92 6.32 -5.61 -2.18
C ALA A 92 6.35 -6.62 -1.02
N PRO A 93 5.23 -7.32 -0.74
CA PRO A 93 5.22 -8.40 0.22
C PRO A 93 6.08 -9.57 -0.28
N SER A 94 6.80 -10.21 0.64
CA SER A 94 7.64 -11.37 0.33
C SER A 94 6.86 -12.70 0.26
N THR A 95 5.61 -12.70 0.73
CA THR A 95 4.74 -13.87 0.81
C THR A 95 3.30 -13.52 0.53
N TYR A 96 2.52 -14.50 0.06
CA TYR A 96 1.07 -14.36 0.00
C TYR A 96 0.47 -14.27 1.39
N ARG A 97 -0.51 -13.40 1.55
CA ARG A 97 -1.29 -13.29 2.78
C ARG A 97 -2.74 -12.97 2.43
N LEU A 98 -3.67 -13.57 3.14
CA LEU A 98 -5.08 -13.18 3.17
C LEU A 98 -5.39 -12.72 4.58
N SER A 99 -5.73 -11.46 4.74
CA SER A 99 -6.06 -10.87 6.03
C SER A 99 -7.49 -11.18 6.45
N GLN A 100 -7.79 -11.03 7.72
CA GLN A 100 -9.16 -11.03 8.20
C GLN A 100 -9.88 -9.77 7.69
N SER A 101 -11.10 -9.94 7.20
CA SER A 101 -11.92 -8.81 6.72
C SER A 101 -12.26 -7.84 7.86
N TYR A 102 -12.35 -6.56 7.54
CA TYR A 102 -12.68 -5.53 8.50
C TYR A 102 -13.61 -4.45 7.91
N PRO A 103 -14.67 -4.07 8.64
CA PRO A 103 -15.13 -4.63 9.91
C PRO A 103 -15.66 -6.06 9.76
N ASN A 104 -15.59 -6.87 10.85
CA ASN A 104 -16.17 -8.21 10.91
C ASN A 104 -16.54 -8.56 12.35
N PRO A 105 -17.85 -8.66 12.73
CA PRO A 105 -19.02 -8.55 11.84
C PRO A 105 -19.16 -7.18 11.18
N PHE A 106 -19.87 -7.13 10.05
CA PHE A 106 -20.18 -5.90 9.34
C PHE A 106 -21.68 -5.77 9.04
N SER A 107 -22.12 -4.54 8.79
CA SER A 107 -23.47 -4.17 8.40
C SER A 107 -23.45 -3.33 7.12
N GLU A 108 -24.25 -2.28 7.03
CA GLU A 108 -24.21 -1.32 5.92
C GLU A 108 -22.80 -0.75 5.70
N GLY A 109 -22.43 -0.51 4.43
CA GLY A 109 -21.11 0.01 4.04
C GLY A 109 -20.10 -1.06 3.62
N GLY A 110 -20.38 -2.34 3.90
CA GLY A 110 -19.51 -3.44 3.45
C GLY A 110 -18.33 -3.75 4.37
N THR A 111 -17.51 -4.68 3.92
CA THR A 111 -16.28 -5.10 4.61
C THR A 111 -15.12 -5.14 3.63
N THR A 112 -13.95 -4.71 4.07
CA THR A 112 -12.71 -4.73 3.29
C THR A 112 -11.95 -6.02 3.54
N ILE A 113 -11.49 -6.64 2.48
CA ILE A 113 -10.63 -7.82 2.48
C ILE A 113 -9.28 -7.39 1.93
N GLU A 114 -8.24 -7.47 2.75
CA GLU A 114 -6.87 -7.16 2.35
C GLU A 114 -6.11 -8.44 2.05
N PHE A 115 -5.25 -8.40 1.06
CA PHE A 115 -4.41 -9.52 0.68
C PHE A 115 -3.09 -9.05 0.07
N ASP A 116 -2.05 -9.85 0.23
CA ASP A 116 -0.72 -9.54 -0.24
C ASP A 116 -0.34 -10.47 -1.40
N MET A 117 0.19 -9.88 -2.45
CA MET A 117 0.63 -10.56 -3.67
C MET A 117 2.14 -10.39 -3.83
N PRO A 118 2.96 -11.43 -3.65
CA PRO A 118 4.40 -11.33 -3.85
C PRO A 118 4.79 -11.24 -5.34
N VAL A 119 3.93 -11.68 -6.24
CA VAL A 119 4.12 -11.65 -7.69
C VAL A 119 2.83 -11.25 -8.39
N THR A 120 2.96 -10.75 -9.62
CA THR A 120 1.83 -10.50 -10.51
C THR A 120 1.33 -11.82 -11.08
N GLU A 121 0.08 -12.17 -10.85
CA GLU A 121 -0.55 -13.38 -11.39
C GLU A 121 -2.08 -13.28 -11.46
N ASN A 122 -2.70 -14.20 -12.18
CA ASN A 122 -4.14 -14.31 -12.21
C ASN A 122 -4.65 -14.87 -10.88
N ILE A 123 -5.62 -14.18 -10.28
CA ILE A 123 -6.32 -14.63 -9.09
C ILE A 123 -7.83 -14.63 -9.30
N THR A 124 -8.48 -15.52 -8.59
CA THR A 124 -9.93 -15.51 -8.39
C THR A 124 -10.21 -15.31 -6.91
N MET A 125 -11.04 -14.31 -6.58
CA MET A 125 -11.56 -14.12 -5.23
C MET A 125 -13.07 -14.14 -5.26
N VAL A 126 -13.65 -15.06 -4.48
CA VAL A 126 -15.11 -15.25 -4.42
C VAL A 126 -15.62 -15.20 -2.99
N VAL A 127 -16.87 -14.82 -2.82
CA VAL A 127 -17.63 -14.99 -1.58
C VAL A 127 -18.51 -16.21 -1.73
N LEU A 128 -18.53 -17.06 -0.71
CA LEU A 128 -19.26 -18.32 -0.64
C LEU A 128 -20.26 -18.29 0.51
N ASP A 129 -21.41 -18.95 0.31
CA ASP A 129 -22.34 -19.26 1.39
C ASP A 129 -21.84 -20.47 2.25
N VAL A 130 -22.56 -20.79 3.30
CA VAL A 130 -22.25 -21.92 4.21
C VAL A 130 -22.30 -23.29 3.52
N ARG A 131 -22.88 -23.39 2.32
CA ARG A 131 -22.94 -24.60 1.49
C ARG A 131 -21.81 -24.64 0.46
N GLY A 132 -20.94 -23.63 0.43
CA GLY A 132 -19.84 -23.51 -0.52
C GLY A 132 -20.27 -23.04 -1.92
N ARG A 133 -21.46 -22.49 -2.08
CA ARG A 133 -21.92 -21.93 -3.36
C ARG A 133 -21.39 -20.51 -3.50
N VAL A 134 -20.94 -20.16 -4.69
CA VAL A 134 -20.53 -18.78 -5.01
C VAL A 134 -21.72 -17.85 -4.89
N VAL A 135 -21.56 -16.80 -4.12
CA VAL A 135 -22.51 -15.71 -3.92
C VAL A 135 -22.08 -14.49 -4.73
N ARG A 136 -20.78 -14.20 -4.71
CA ARG A 136 -20.20 -13.05 -5.39
C ARG A 136 -18.80 -13.36 -5.88
N THR A 137 -18.49 -12.99 -7.11
CA THR A 137 -17.14 -12.94 -7.65
C THR A 137 -16.60 -11.53 -7.46
N LEU A 138 -15.59 -11.38 -6.58
CA LEU A 138 -14.99 -10.09 -6.28
C LEU A 138 -13.86 -9.76 -7.26
N ILE A 139 -13.04 -10.76 -7.58
CA ILE A 139 -11.90 -10.64 -8.48
C ILE A 139 -11.83 -11.90 -9.36
N ASP A 140 -11.63 -11.72 -10.65
CA ASP A 140 -11.32 -12.79 -11.61
C ASP A 140 -10.48 -12.21 -12.74
N LYS A 141 -9.25 -11.90 -12.43
CA LYS A 141 -8.30 -11.28 -13.37
C LYS A 141 -6.88 -11.29 -12.83
N GLU A 142 -5.94 -10.87 -13.67
CA GLU A 142 -4.59 -10.57 -13.25
C GLU A 142 -4.57 -9.46 -12.18
N GLN A 143 -3.83 -9.71 -11.11
CA GLN A 143 -3.51 -8.75 -10.08
C GLN A 143 -2.01 -8.53 -10.02
N ARG A 144 -1.60 -7.27 -9.96
CA ARG A 144 -0.21 -6.90 -9.78
C ARG A 144 0.26 -7.28 -8.37
N PHE A 145 1.56 -7.54 -8.26
CA PHE A 145 2.19 -7.70 -6.95
C PHE A 145 1.93 -6.46 -6.06
N GLY A 146 2.07 -6.62 -4.76
CA GLY A 146 1.88 -5.56 -3.77
C GLY A 146 0.77 -5.86 -2.75
N TYR A 147 0.45 -4.84 -1.97
CA TYR A 147 -0.64 -4.87 -0.99
C TYR A 147 -1.93 -4.49 -1.69
N GLN A 148 -2.92 -5.35 -1.64
CA GLN A 148 -4.17 -5.23 -2.36
C GLN A 148 -5.36 -5.24 -1.42
N SER A 149 -6.47 -4.65 -1.85
CA SER A 149 -7.73 -4.72 -1.11
C SER A 149 -8.93 -4.77 -2.04
N VAL A 150 -10.02 -5.36 -1.57
CA VAL A 150 -11.32 -5.37 -2.22
C VAL A 150 -12.42 -5.25 -1.19
N VAL A 151 -13.49 -4.56 -1.54
CA VAL A 151 -14.67 -4.41 -0.68
C VAL A 151 -15.79 -5.33 -1.14
N TRP A 152 -16.43 -6.01 -0.19
CA TRP A 152 -17.72 -6.69 -0.42
C TRP A 152 -18.84 -5.93 0.27
N ASP A 153 -19.86 -5.57 -0.48
CA ASP A 153 -21.01 -4.74 -0.11
C ASP A 153 -22.24 -5.55 0.29
N ALA A 154 -22.08 -6.83 0.62
CA ALA A 154 -23.16 -7.77 0.94
C ALA A 154 -24.17 -8.00 -0.21
N LYS A 155 -23.72 -7.88 -1.47
CA LYS A 155 -24.51 -8.19 -2.66
C LYS A 155 -24.03 -9.45 -3.36
N ASN A 156 -24.95 -10.14 -4.02
CA ASN A 156 -24.63 -11.24 -4.91
C ASN A 156 -24.16 -10.76 -6.30
N ASP A 157 -23.87 -11.68 -7.22
CA ASP A 157 -23.44 -11.34 -8.59
C ASP A 157 -24.53 -10.62 -9.40
N ASP A 158 -25.81 -10.81 -9.06
CA ASP A 158 -26.95 -10.13 -9.68
C ASP A 158 -27.18 -8.72 -9.14
N GLY A 159 -26.46 -8.33 -8.06
CA GLY A 159 -26.58 -7.04 -7.40
C GLY A 159 -27.64 -7.01 -6.29
N ASP A 160 -28.26 -8.15 -5.97
CA ASP A 160 -29.25 -8.25 -4.90
C ASP A 160 -28.58 -8.37 -3.53
N ASP A 161 -29.24 -7.81 -2.52
CA ASP A 161 -28.79 -7.93 -1.13
C ASP A 161 -28.87 -9.38 -0.64
N VAL A 162 -27.83 -9.82 0.03
CA VAL A 162 -27.85 -11.13 0.67
C VAL A 162 -28.47 -11.07 2.07
N SER A 163 -28.82 -12.21 2.65
CA SER A 163 -29.36 -12.32 4.01
C SER A 163 -28.25 -12.21 5.05
N SER A 164 -28.60 -11.74 6.25
CA SER A 164 -27.69 -11.82 7.40
C SER A 164 -27.24 -13.26 7.61
N GLY A 165 -25.96 -13.44 7.89
CA GLY A 165 -25.41 -14.78 8.06
C GLY A 165 -23.89 -14.85 8.02
N VAL A 166 -23.40 -16.08 8.04
CA VAL A 166 -21.98 -16.40 7.89
C VAL A 166 -21.68 -16.68 6.42
N TYR A 167 -20.60 -16.07 5.95
CA TYR A 167 -20.06 -16.24 4.61
C TYR A 167 -18.57 -16.56 4.70
N PHE A 168 -18.01 -17.03 3.59
CA PHE A 168 -16.59 -17.27 3.46
C PHE A 168 -16.09 -16.53 2.22
N TYR A 169 -14.89 -15.97 2.28
CA TYR A 169 -14.21 -15.46 1.10
C TYR A 169 -13.00 -16.34 0.82
N GLN A 170 -12.80 -16.65 -0.42
CA GLN A 170 -11.71 -17.50 -0.87
C GLN A 170 -10.92 -16.81 -1.97
N ILE A 171 -9.60 -16.75 -1.80
CA ILE A 171 -8.65 -16.37 -2.84
C ILE A 171 -7.97 -17.61 -3.39
N ARG A 172 -7.83 -17.69 -4.71
CA ARG A 172 -7.10 -18.75 -5.41
C ARG A 172 -6.22 -18.16 -6.49
N SER A 173 -4.99 -18.66 -6.56
CA SER A 173 -4.07 -18.48 -7.67
C SER A 173 -3.37 -19.81 -7.98
N SER A 174 -2.39 -19.78 -8.89
CA SER A 174 -1.55 -20.95 -9.15
C SER A 174 -0.71 -21.37 -7.95
N ASN A 175 -0.34 -20.40 -7.09
CA ASN A 175 0.61 -20.58 -6.00
C ASN A 175 0.00 -20.40 -4.60
N PHE A 176 -1.26 -19.95 -4.52
CA PHE A 176 -1.88 -19.60 -3.26
C PHE A 176 -3.37 -19.95 -3.22
N ASN A 177 -3.80 -20.49 -2.09
CA ASN A 177 -5.20 -20.76 -1.79
C ASN A 177 -5.44 -20.51 -0.31
N ALA A 178 -6.34 -19.58 0.00
CA ALA A 178 -6.69 -19.25 1.37
C ALA A 178 -8.19 -18.91 1.49
N VAL A 179 -8.72 -19.13 2.69
CA VAL A 179 -10.14 -18.89 3.01
C VAL A 179 -10.21 -18.10 4.30
N GLY A 180 -11.04 -17.07 4.30
CA GLY A 180 -11.43 -16.32 5.48
C GLY A 180 -12.93 -16.42 5.74
N LYS A 181 -13.34 -16.10 6.97
CA LYS A 181 -14.74 -16.05 7.38
C LYS A 181 -15.18 -14.62 7.63
N LEU A 182 -16.41 -14.30 7.24
CA LEU A 182 -17.05 -13.03 7.55
C LEU A 182 -18.49 -13.21 8.02
N VAL A 183 -18.99 -12.26 8.77
CA VAL A 183 -20.33 -12.27 9.33
C VAL A 183 -21.02 -10.98 8.93
N PHE A 184 -22.14 -11.13 8.22
CA PHE A 184 -23.00 -10.03 7.82
C PHE A 184 -24.23 -9.94 8.72
N VAL A 185 -24.55 -8.74 9.20
CA VAL A 185 -25.70 -8.44 10.07
C VAL A 185 -26.46 -7.24 9.49
N LYS A 186 -27.71 -7.45 9.10
CA LYS A 186 -28.64 -6.37 8.71
C LYS A 186 -29.13 -5.61 9.92
#